data_846c884479ed6402ca2a7477cafb913e
#
_entry.id   846c884479ed6402ca2a7477cafb913e
#
_cell.length_a   1.000
_cell.length_b   1.000
_cell.length_c   1.000
_cell.angle_alpha   90.00
_cell.angle_beta   90.00
_cell.angle_gamma   90.00
#
_symmetry.space_group_name_H-M   'P 1'
#
loop_
_entity.id
_entity.type
_entity.pdbx_description
1 polymer ?
#
loop_
_entity_poly.entity_id
_entity_poly.type
_entity_poly.pdbx_seq_one_letter_code
_entity_poly.pdbx_strand_id
1 'polypeptide(L)'
;MHNIILQELILYIDGNKSRLKCLVGMVISLLTGSSIYQKGLALGILGDAKATSKTHRIYRFLKDFNFDYMKVGYLLLSFFASKNYVVAMDRTSWKFGKSDINILFLVMGLTSIRDKDIVNM
;
A
#
# COMPACT_ATOMS: atom_id res chain seq x y z
N MET A 1 -17.80 -1.94 5.71
CA MET A 1 -16.45 -2.13 5.12
C MET A 1 -15.40 -1.19 5.73
N HIS A 2 -15.63 0.13 5.75
CA HIS A 2 -14.67 1.10 6.31
C HIS A 2 -14.22 0.78 7.74
N ASN A 3 -15.14 0.43 8.63
CA ASN A 3 -14.79 0.12 10.02
C ASN A 3 -13.97 -1.16 10.16
N ILE A 4 -14.22 -2.17 9.34
CA ILE A 4 -13.49 -3.43 9.36
C ILE A 4 -12.04 -3.20 8.95
N ILE A 5 -11.83 -2.50 7.84
CA ILE A 5 -10.48 -2.17 7.34
C ILE A 5 -9.76 -1.26 8.35
N LEU A 6 -10.46 -0.29 8.93
CA LEU A 6 -9.87 0.60 9.93
C LEU A 6 -9.38 -0.15 11.17
N GLN A 7 -10.15 -1.12 11.66
CA GLN A 7 -9.77 -1.93 12.81
C GLN A 7 -8.51 -2.76 12.54
N GLU A 8 -8.41 -3.35 11.36
CA GLU A 8 -7.21 -4.08 10.94
C GLU A 8 -6.00 -3.15 10.81
N LEU A 9 -6.15 -1.99 10.18
CA LEU A 9 -5.05 -1.05 9.99
C LEU A 9 -4.51 -0.50 11.31
N ILE A 10 -5.35 -0.24 12.28
CA ILE A 10 -4.93 0.29 13.61
C ILE A 10 -3.97 -0.67 14.32
N LEU A 11 -4.05 -1.98 14.08
CA LEU A 11 -3.18 -2.97 14.71
C LEU A 11 -1.74 -2.86 14.21
N TYR A 12 -1.51 -2.36 13.01
CA TYR A 12 -0.19 -2.37 12.37
C TYR A 12 0.34 -0.98 12.04
N ILE A 13 -0.52 -0.01 11.78
CA ILE A 13 -0.14 1.31 11.30
C ILE A 13 -0.43 2.35 12.37
N ASP A 14 0.61 3.05 12.80
CA ASP A 14 0.49 4.16 13.74
C ASP A 14 0.01 5.43 13.04
N GLY A 15 -0.90 6.14 13.68
CA GLY A 15 -1.40 7.39 13.19
C GLY A 15 -2.66 7.82 13.93
N ASN A 16 -3.01 9.09 13.84
CA ASN A 16 -4.26 9.52 14.41
C ASN A 16 -5.45 8.97 13.61
N LYS A 17 -6.57 8.79 14.29
CA LYS A 17 -7.79 8.19 13.72
C LYS A 17 -8.26 8.88 12.44
N SER A 18 -8.11 10.20 12.35
CA SER A 18 -8.53 10.96 11.17
C SER A 18 -7.67 10.62 9.94
N ARG A 19 -6.35 10.47 10.12
CA ARG A 19 -5.43 10.09 9.04
C ARG A 19 -5.64 8.63 8.62
N LEU A 20 -5.84 7.73 9.56
CA LEU A 20 -6.14 6.32 9.25
C LEU A 20 -7.48 6.19 8.50
N LYS A 21 -8.50 6.96 8.84
CA LYS A 21 -9.74 7.01 8.06
C LYS A 21 -9.53 7.52 6.64
N CYS A 22 -8.62 8.47 6.43
CA CYS A 22 -8.24 8.92 5.09
C CYS A 22 -7.59 7.79 4.29
N LEU A 23 -6.67 7.05 4.90
CA LEU A 23 -6.04 5.88 4.28
C LEU A 23 -7.06 4.81 3.92
N VAL A 24 -7.98 4.48 4.83
CA VAL A 24 -9.07 3.54 4.55
C VAL A 24 -9.91 3.98 3.37
N GLY A 25 -10.26 5.25 3.28
CA GLY A 25 -11.00 5.80 2.15
C GLY A 25 -10.26 5.62 0.82
N MET A 26 -8.95 5.88 0.81
CA MET A 26 -8.13 5.65 -0.38
C MET A 26 -8.08 4.17 -0.78
N VAL A 27 -7.89 3.27 0.18
CA VAL A 27 -7.88 1.81 -0.07
C VAL A 27 -9.20 1.36 -0.66
N ILE A 28 -10.33 1.80 -0.11
CA ILE A 28 -11.66 1.45 -0.62
C ILE A 28 -11.86 1.97 -2.05
N SER A 29 -11.41 3.19 -2.35
CA SER A 29 -11.47 3.72 -3.72
C SER A 29 -10.72 2.83 -4.69
N LEU A 30 -9.54 2.36 -4.34
CA LEU A 30 -8.76 1.44 -5.17
C LEU A 30 -9.46 0.09 -5.35
N LEU A 31 -10.02 -0.46 -4.28
CA LEU A 31 -10.75 -1.73 -4.33
C LEU A 31 -12.02 -1.65 -5.19
N THR A 32 -12.66 -0.50 -5.25
CA THR A 32 -13.87 -0.27 -6.06
C THR A 32 -13.56 0.16 -7.50
N GLY A 33 -12.31 0.11 -7.92
CA GLY A 33 -11.89 0.37 -9.29
C GLY A 33 -11.76 1.85 -9.65
N SER A 34 -11.63 2.72 -8.67
CA SER A 34 -11.37 4.14 -8.88
C SER A 34 -9.95 4.39 -9.41
N SER A 35 -9.75 5.56 -10.01
CA SER A 35 -8.45 6.01 -10.47
C SER A 35 -7.48 6.23 -9.31
N ILE A 36 -6.17 6.01 -9.55
CA ILE A 36 -5.09 6.36 -8.61
C ILE A 36 -4.88 7.87 -8.44
N TYR A 37 -5.49 8.69 -9.29
CA TYR A 37 -5.44 10.15 -9.11
C TYR A 37 -6.16 10.57 -7.83
N GLN A 38 -5.69 11.65 -7.22
CA GLN A 38 -6.22 12.16 -5.94
C GLN A 38 -7.74 12.38 -5.95
N LYS A 39 -8.29 12.87 -7.07
CA LYS A 39 -9.75 13.03 -7.23
C LYS A 39 -10.51 11.70 -7.19
N GLY A 40 -9.96 10.67 -7.82
CA GLY A 40 -10.54 9.32 -7.78
C GLY A 40 -10.44 8.70 -6.38
N LEU A 41 -9.29 8.83 -5.74
CA LEU A 41 -9.07 8.34 -4.37
C LEU A 41 -10.00 9.02 -3.36
N ALA A 42 -10.37 10.28 -3.59
CA ALA A 42 -11.26 11.04 -2.72
C ALA A 42 -12.70 10.47 -2.66
N LEU A 43 -13.13 9.71 -3.65
CA LEU A 43 -14.47 9.11 -3.69
C LEU A 43 -14.72 8.13 -2.55
N GLY A 44 -13.69 7.46 -2.04
CA GLY A 44 -13.80 6.53 -0.92
C GLY A 44 -13.83 7.20 0.45
N ILE A 45 -13.56 8.49 0.55
CA ILE A 45 -13.56 9.20 1.82
C ILE A 45 -14.99 9.53 2.24
N LEU A 46 -15.38 9.01 3.40
CA LEU A 46 -16.69 9.25 3.98
C LEU A 46 -16.83 10.69 4.51
N GLY A 47 -18.08 11.17 4.55
CA GLY A 47 -18.47 12.45 5.12
C GLY A 47 -18.99 13.43 4.08
N ASP A 48 -19.59 14.52 4.55
CA ASP A 48 -20.29 15.51 3.74
C ASP A 48 -19.38 16.64 3.19
N ALA A 49 -18.07 16.50 3.40
CA ALA A 49 -17.11 17.48 2.90
C ALA A 49 -17.13 17.54 1.35
N LYS A 50 -16.90 18.74 0.81
CA LYS A 50 -16.78 18.94 -0.63
C LYS A 50 -15.65 18.08 -1.22
N ALA A 51 -15.81 17.66 -2.48
CA ALA A 51 -14.82 16.86 -3.21
C ALA A 51 -13.41 17.49 -3.20
N THR A 52 -13.34 18.81 -3.34
CA THR A 52 -12.07 19.55 -3.25
C THR A 52 -11.41 19.41 -1.88
N SER A 53 -12.17 19.50 -0.80
CA SER A 53 -11.66 19.34 0.57
C SER A 53 -11.15 17.92 0.81
N LYS A 54 -11.84 16.92 0.30
CA LYS A 54 -11.40 15.51 0.36
C LYS A 54 -10.10 15.30 -0.42
N THR A 55 -9.98 15.87 -1.60
CA THR A 55 -8.76 15.84 -2.42
C THR A 55 -7.57 16.50 -1.71
N HIS A 56 -7.78 17.67 -1.10
CA HIS A 56 -6.75 18.35 -0.30
C HIS A 56 -6.33 17.52 0.93
N ARG A 57 -7.26 16.79 1.53
CA ARG A 57 -6.96 15.89 2.64
C ARG A 57 -6.03 14.76 2.21
N ILE A 58 -6.26 14.17 1.03
CA ILE A 58 -5.38 13.15 0.46
C ILE A 58 -4.00 13.73 0.17
N TYR A 59 -3.94 14.92 -0.44
CA TYR A 59 -2.67 15.59 -0.73
C TYR A 59 -1.82 15.75 0.54
N ARG A 60 -2.43 16.27 1.62
CA ARG A 60 -1.75 16.42 2.92
C ARG A 60 -1.33 15.09 3.51
N PHE A 61 -2.17 14.06 3.39
CA PHE A 61 -1.83 12.73 3.85
C PHE A 61 -0.59 12.20 3.14
N LEU A 62 -0.57 12.23 1.82
CA LEU A 62 0.56 11.74 1.02
C LEU A 62 1.84 12.53 1.26
N LYS A 63 1.73 13.83 1.55
CA LYS A 63 2.88 14.68 1.83
C LYS A 63 3.50 14.44 3.22
N ASP A 64 2.67 14.26 4.23
CA ASP A 64 3.10 14.37 5.62
C ASP A 64 3.00 13.05 6.41
N PHE A 65 2.38 12.01 5.85
CA PHE A 65 2.24 10.73 6.55
C PHE A 65 3.46 9.86 6.33
N ASN A 66 4.10 9.48 7.43
CA ASN A 66 5.24 8.57 7.39
C ASN A 66 4.77 7.14 7.71
N PHE A 67 5.00 6.24 6.76
CA PHE A 67 4.76 4.82 6.96
C PHE A 67 5.98 4.17 7.62
N ASP A 68 5.74 3.38 8.65
CA ASP A 68 6.68 2.37 9.07
C ASP A 68 6.57 1.17 8.13
N TYR A 69 7.49 1.06 7.19
CA TYR A 69 7.45 0.02 6.16
C TYR A 69 7.53 -1.39 6.72
N MET A 70 8.19 -1.58 7.87
CA MET A 70 8.21 -2.88 8.55
C MET A 70 6.82 -3.28 9.02
N LYS A 71 6.10 -2.35 9.65
CA LYS A 71 4.72 -2.59 10.09
C LYS A 71 3.75 -2.82 8.93
N VAL A 72 3.91 -2.08 7.83
CA VAL A 72 3.16 -2.34 6.59
C VAL A 72 3.48 -3.74 6.05
N GLY A 73 4.74 -4.15 6.06
CA GLY A 73 5.15 -5.50 5.68
C GLY A 73 4.49 -6.58 6.53
N TYR A 74 4.46 -6.42 7.84
CA TYR A 74 3.77 -7.36 8.74
C TYR A 74 2.26 -7.41 8.48
N LEU A 75 1.62 -6.26 8.23
CA LEU A 75 0.21 -6.22 7.86
C LEU A 75 -0.04 -7.04 6.59
N LEU A 76 0.74 -6.83 5.55
CA LEU A 76 0.60 -7.55 4.30
C LEU A 76 0.82 -9.05 4.48
N LEU A 77 1.84 -9.45 5.24
CA LEU A 77 2.12 -10.85 5.54
C LEU A 77 0.99 -11.51 6.35
N SER A 78 0.29 -10.77 7.19
CA SER A 78 -0.82 -11.31 7.98
C SER A 78 -1.99 -11.83 7.13
N PHE A 79 -2.14 -11.33 5.90
CA PHE A 79 -3.17 -11.79 4.97
C PHE A 79 -2.82 -13.12 4.28
N PHE A 80 -1.58 -13.57 4.42
CA PHE A 80 -1.10 -14.76 3.73
C PHE A 80 -0.73 -15.85 4.74
N ALA A 81 -1.42 -16.96 4.68
CA ALA A 81 -1.17 -18.13 5.53
C ALA A 81 -0.06 -19.07 4.99
N SER A 82 0.63 -18.67 3.94
CA SER A 82 1.68 -19.49 3.32
C SER A 82 2.91 -19.58 4.23
N LYS A 83 3.50 -20.77 4.31
CA LYS A 83 4.76 -21.00 5.03
C LYS A 83 6.00 -20.88 4.15
N ASN A 84 5.82 -20.84 2.83
CA ASN A 84 6.90 -20.81 1.88
C ASN A 84 6.93 -19.45 1.19
N TYR A 85 8.05 -18.75 1.36
CA TYR A 85 8.30 -17.45 0.75
C TYR A 85 9.48 -17.56 -0.21
N VAL A 86 9.36 -16.94 -1.37
CA VAL A 86 10.47 -16.73 -2.28
C VAL A 86 10.85 -15.26 -2.24
N VAL A 87 12.11 -15.00 -1.98
CA VAL A 87 12.66 -13.64 -1.99
C VAL A 87 13.43 -13.45 -3.28
N ALA A 88 13.02 -12.47 -4.06
CA ALA A 88 13.68 -12.09 -5.30
C ALA A 88 14.26 -10.68 -5.18
N MET A 89 15.47 -10.49 -5.68
CA MET A 89 16.08 -9.17 -5.85
C MET A 89 15.96 -8.74 -7.29
N ASP A 90 15.40 -7.59 -7.52
CA ASP A 90 15.32 -6.99 -8.84
C ASP A 90 15.93 -5.59 -8.84
N ARG A 91 16.66 -5.27 -9.90
CA ARG A 91 17.26 -3.97 -10.10
C ARG A 91 16.61 -3.28 -11.28
N THR A 92 16.06 -2.12 -11.01
CA THR A 92 15.49 -1.24 -12.03
C THR A 92 16.34 0.01 -12.16
N SER A 93 16.75 0.35 -13.38
CA SER A 93 17.42 1.60 -13.68
C SER A 93 16.47 2.55 -14.40
N TRP A 94 16.39 3.77 -13.89
CA TRP A 94 15.60 4.84 -14.48
C TRP A 94 16.51 5.98 -14.91
N LYS A 95 16.26 6.50 -16.11
CA LYS A 95 16.89 7.74 -16.57
C LYS A 95 15.99 8.92 -16.22
N PHE A 96 16.56 9.86 -15.50
CA PHE A 96 15.90 11.12 -15.20
C PHE A 96 16.81 12.27 -15.68
N GLY A 97 16.50 12.80 -16.86
CA GLY A 97 17.37 13.78 -17.51
C GLY A 97 18.74 13.17 -17.85
N LYS A 98 19.80 13.75 -17.29
CA LYS A 98 21.18 13.28 -17.46
C LYS A 98 21.63 12.30 -16.37
N SER A 99 20.78 12.01 -15.39
CA SER A 99 21.11 11.16 -14.24
C SER A 99 20.51 9.77 -14.39
N ASP A 100 21.31 8.75 -14.12
CA ASP A 100 20.85 7.38 -13.99
C ASP A 100 20.56 7.07 -12.52
N ILE A 101 19.31 6.70 -12.22
CA ILE A 101 18.88 6.29 -10.90
C ILE A 101 18.72 4.77 -10.90
N ASN A 102 19.48 4.10 -10.06
CA ASN A 102 19.36 2.67 -9.87
C ASN A 102 18.59 2.39 -8.58
N ILE A 103 17.48 1.68 -8.70
CA ILE A 103 16.67 1.27 -7.56
C ILE A 103 16.78 -0.26 -7.45
N LEU A 104 17.20 -0.72 -6.29
CA LEU A 104 17.20 -2.15 -5.94
C LEU A 104 15.96 -2.46 -5.14
N PHE A 105 15.12 -3.35 -5.67
CA PHE A 105 13.95 -3.85 -4.96
C PHE A 105 14.25 -5.24 -4.41
N LEU A 106 13.94 -5.43 -3.14
CA LEU A 106 13.81 -6.74 -2.54
C LEU A 106 12.31 -7.09 -2.52
N VAL A 107 11.92 -8.01 -3.35
CA VAL A 107 10.52 -8.45 -3.47
C VAL A 107 10.38 -9.82 -2.84
N MET A 108 9.46 -9.93 -1.90
CA MET A 108 9.05 -11.21 -1.33
C MET A 108 7.77 -11.65 -2.00
N GLY A 109 7.88 -12.73 -2.76
CA GLY A 109 6.76 -13.36 -3.43
C GLY A 109 6.21 -14.53 -2.63
N LEU A 110 4.89 -14.69 -2.67
CA LEU A 110 4.23 -15.88 -2.18
C LEU A 110 4.03 -16.81 -3.36
N THR A 111 4.64 -17.96 -3.31
CA THR A 111 4.46 -18.95 -4.35
C THR A 111 4.02 -20.27 -3.75
N SER A 112 3.20 -21.01 -4.49
CA SER A 112 2.89 -22.40 -4.23
C SER A 112 3.88 -23.32 -4.96
N ILE A 113 5.17 -22.99 -4.95
CA ILE A 113 6.20 -23.82 -5.57
C ILE A 113 6.19 -25.17 -4.87
N ARG A 114 5.96 -26.22 -5.64
CA ARG A 114 6.16 -27.59 -5.17
C ARG A 114 7.65 -27.81 -4.99
N ASP A 115 8.03 -28.59 -3.97
CA ASP A 115 9.45 -28.88 -3.66
C ASP A 115 10.27 -29.40 -4.87
N LYS A 116 9.59 -29.97 -5.86
CA LYS A 116 10.20 -30.44 -7.11
C LYS A 116 10.68 -29.32 -8.03
N ASP A 117 10.10 -28.14 -7.93
CA ASP A 117 10.42 -27.02 -8.82
C ASP A 117 11.66 -26.25 -8.31
N ILE A 118 11.97 -26.37 -7.02
CA ILE A 118 13.14 -25.72 -6.40
C ILE A 118 14.44 -26.43 -6.82
N VAL A 119 14.41 -27.72 -7.03
CA VAL A 119 15.60 -28.53 -7.37
C VAL A 119 16.06 -28.27 -8.81
N ASN A 120 15.18 -27.76 -9.67
CA ASN A 120 15.46 -27.50 -11.11
C ASN A 120 15.73 -26.03 -11.42
N MET A 121 15.82 -25.18 -10.41
CA MET A 121 16.27 -23.81 -10.55
C MET A 121 17.77 -23.68 -10.30
#